data_c502c76e2074816c27b2f5de0a74d1f6
#
_entry.id   c502c76e2074816c27b2f5de0a74d1f6
#
_cell.length_a   1.000
_cell.length_b   1.000
_cell.length_c   1.000
_cell.angle_alpha   90.00
_cell.angle_beta   90.00
_cell.angle_gamma   90.00
#
_symmetry.space_group_name_H-M   'P 1'
#
loop_
_entity.id
_entity.type
_entity.pdbx_description
1 polymer ?
#
loop_
_entity_poly.entity_id
_entity_poly.type
_entity_poly.pdbx_seq_one_letter_code
_entity_poly.pdbx_strand_id
1 'polypeptide(L)'
;LNLDHGLSSLMQDFIGVAQENWVLMVFWISAAATLYYTETKKAGKSVNTTEATRMINRDNALILDIREQKEFAQGHIAGAYNLPASVFDKKVAELDRHKTTPVVVVCKMGTSAGSIAKTLKKRGFENIVRLAGGMSEWTAASLPTKKGKSS
;
A
#
# COMPACT_ATOMS: atom_id res chain seq x y z
N LEU A 1 33.37 -0.88 37.53
CA LEU A 1 32.40 0.03 36.86
C LEU A 1 31.12 -0.77 36.69
N ASN A 2 30.10 -0.48 37.56
CA ASN A 2 28.92 -1.33 37.79
C ASN A 2 27.80 -1.02 36.75
N LEU A 3 28.07 -1.18 35.48
CA LEU A 3 27.03 -1.08 34.42
C LEU A 3 26.06 -2.29 34.48
N ASP A 4 26.56 -3.47 34.86
CA ASP A 4 25.75 -4.71 34.93
C ASP A 4 24.73 -4.70 36.08
N HIS A 5 25.05 -4.04 37.21
CA HIS A 5 24.12 -3.89 38.35
C HIS A 5 22.97 -2.90 38.03
N GLY A 6 23.24 -1.85 37.26
CA GLY A 6 22.21 -0.88 36.85
C GLY A 6 21.22 -1.48 35.84
N LEU A 7 21.72 -2.29 34.89
CA LEU A 7 20.88 -2.94 33.90
C LEU A 7 19.98 -4.03 34.52
N SER A 8 20.53 -4.80 35.48
CA SER A 8 19.76 -5.86 36.15
C SER A 8 18.66 -5.28 37.04
N SER A 9 18.90 -4.17 37.75
CA SER A 9 17.85 -3.52 38.56
C SER A 9 16.75 -2.95 37.71
N LEU A 10 17.05 -2.27 36.60
CA LEU A 10 16.05 -1.77 35.67
C LEU A 10 15.22 -2.88 35.03
N MET A 11 15.83 -4.02 34.70
CA MET A 11 15.10 -5.19 34.21
C MET A 11 14.17 -5.79 35.28
N GLN A 12 14.60 -5.86 36.53
CA GLN A 12 13.78 -6.39 37.63
C GLN A 12 12.59 -5.48 37.92
N ASP A 13 12.80 -4.15 37.91
CA ASP A 13 11.72 -3.16 38.07
C ASP A 13 10.71 -3.24 36.93
N PHE A 14 11.19 -3.39 35.70
CA PHE A 14 10.32 -3.57 34.53
C PHE A 14 9.49 -4.87 34.59
N ILE A 15 10.11 -5.98 35.02
CA ILE A 15 9.42 -7.25 35.20
C ILE A 15 8.37 -7.15 36.32
N GLY A 16 8.67 -6.46 37.43
CA GLY A 16 7.73 -6.23 38.51
C GLY A 16 6.49 -5.45 38.06
N VAL A 17 6.71 -4.33 37.40
CA VAL A 17 5.60 -3.53 36.83
C VAL A 17 4.78 -4.30 35.81
N ALA A 18 5.43 -5.13 34.99
CA ALA A 18 4.75 -5.99 34.01
C ALA A 18 3.91 -7.08 34.67
N GLN A 19 4.39 -7.67 35.80
CA GLN A 19 3.64 -8.68 36.56
C GLN A 19 2.43 -8.11 37.29
N GLU A 20 2.51 -6.90 37.79
CA GLU A 20 1.37 -6.24 38.46
C GLU A 20 0.31 -5.75 37.45
N ASN A 21 0.74 -5.40 36.25
CA ASN A 21 -0.13 -4.78 35.24
C ASN A 21 -0.31 -5.65 33.97
N TRP A 22 -0.12 -6.97 34.07
CA TRP A 22 -0.18 -7.86 32.91
C TRP A 22 -1.50 -7.76 32.14
N VAL A 23 -2.62 -7.52 32.84
CA VAL A 23 -3.94 -7.33 32.22
C VAL A 23 -3.96 -6.10 31.31
N LEU A 24 -3.36 -4.99 31.76
CA LEU A 24 -3.24 -3.77 30.95
C LEU A 24 -2.33 -3.99 29.76
N MET A 25 -1.22 -4.72 29.94
CA MET A 25 -0.33 -5.05 28.82
C MET A 25 -1.01 -5.91 27.77
N VAL A 26 -1.75 -6.95 28.18
CA VAL A 26 -2.54 -7.79 27.26
C VAL A 26 -3.61 -6.97 26.55
N PHE A 27 -4.28 -6.06 27.25
CA PHE A 27 -5.25 -5.14 26.66
C PHE A 27 -4.61 -4.27 25.56
N TRP A 28 -3.49 -3.63 25.85
CA TRP A 28 -2.80 -2.76 24.89
C TRP A 28 -2.23 -3.54 23.70
N ILE A 29 -1.67 -4.74 23.94
CA ILE A 29 -1.19 -5.62 22.86
C ILE A 29 -2.35 -6.07 21.97
N SER A 30 -3.48 -6.45 22.56
CA SER A 30 -4.66 -6.87 21.78
C SER A 30 -5.26 -5.71 20.99
N ALA A 31 -5.32 -4.52 21.59
CA ALA A 31 -5.77 -3.31 20.90
C ALA A 31 -4.85 -2.95 19.73
N ALA A 32 -3.54 -2.96 19.94
CA ALA A 32 -2.55 -2.71 18.90
C ALA A 32 -2.61 -3.77 17.79
N ALA A 33 -2.74 -5.04 18.14
CA ALA A 33 -2.90 -6.15 17.18
C ALA A 33 -4.19 -6.00 16.36
N THR A 34 -5.29 -5.61 16.99
CA THR A 34 -6.57 -5.36 16.31
C THR A 34 -6.47 -4.19 15.35
N LEU A 35 -5.85 -3.09 15.77
CA LEU A 35 -5.59 -1.94 14.91
C LEU A 35 -4.70 -2.33 13.72
N TYR A 36 -3.60 -3.01 13.96
CA TYR A 36 -2.70 -3.50 12.92
C TYR A 36 -3.44 -4.41 11.92
N TYR A 37 -4.23 -5.37 12.43
CA TYR A 37 -5.00 -6.28 11.58
C TYR A 37 -6.09 -5.58 10.77
N THR A 38 -6.78 -4.62 11.35
CA THR A 38 -7.81 -3.84 10.63
C THR A 38 -7.20 -2.93 9.57
N GLU A 39 -6.05 -2.31 9.84
CA GLU A 39 -5.35 -1.48 8.86
C GLU A 39 -4.83 -2.30 7.68
N THR A 40 -4.24 -3.46 7.92
CA THR A 40 -3.75 -4.34 6.83
C THR A 40 -4.89 -4.87 5.96
N LYS A 41 -6.03 -5.23 6.54
CA LYS A 41 -7.22 -5.63 5.76
C LYS A 41 -7.85 -4.48 4.97
N LYS A 42 -7.84 -3.26 5.51
CA LYS A 42 -8.39 -2.07 4.85
C LYS A 42 -7.57 -1.63 3.63
N ALA A 43 -6.29 -1.97 3.59
CA ALA A 43 -5.38 -1.54 2.53
C ALA A 43 -5.61 -2.23 1.16
N GLY A 44 -6.50 -3.23 1.08
CA GLY A 44 -6.76 -4.02 -0.14
C GLY A 44 -5.65 -5.04 -0.43
N LYS A 45 -5.93 -5.99 -1.33
CA LYS A 45 -4.98 -7.04 -1.73
C LYS A 45 -3.76 -6.40 -2.41
N SER A 46 -2.57 -6.83 -2.01
CA SER A 46 -1.31 -6.44 -2.64
C SER A 46 -0.79 -7.58 -3.51
N VAL A 47 -0.27 -7.26 -4.69
CA VAL A 47 0.34 -8.20 -5.62
C VAL A 47 1.79 -7.80 -5.90
N ASN A 48 2.64 -8.78 -6.17
CA ASN A 48 4.03 -8.55 -6.59
C ASN A 48 4.09 -8.16 -8.08
N THR A 49 5.27 -7.82 -8.57
CA THR A 49 5.50 -7.41 -9.95
C THR A 49 5.15 -8.51 -10.96
N THR A 50 5.40 -9.78 -10.64
CA THR A 50 5.09 -10.92 -11.51
C THR A 50 3.59 -11.08 -11.69
N GLU A 51 2.84 -11.04 -10.61
CA GLU A 51 1.37 -11.16 -10.65
C GLU A 51 0.74 -9.92 -11.31
N ALA A 52 1.25 -8.72 -11.03
CA ALA A 52 0.82 -7.49 -11.70
C ALA A 52 1.04 -7.60 -13.22
N THR A 53 2.21 -8.06 -13.66
CA THR A 53 2.50 -8.29 -15.09
C THR A 53 1.54 -9.31 -15.70
N ARG A 54 1.21 -10.39 -14.98
CA ARG A 54 0.24 -11.37 -15.43
C ARG A 54 -1.14 -10.73 -15.63
N MET A 55 -1.62 -9.96 -14.66
CA MET A 55 -2.91 -9.28 -14.72
C MET A 55 -2.98 -8.28 -15.88
N ILE A 56 -1.90 -7.55 -16.12
CA ILE A 56 -1.79 -6.60 -17.24
C ILE A 56 -1.90 -7.32 -18.58
N ASN A 57 -1.15 -8.41 -18.76
CA ASN A 57 -1.01 -9.07 -20.05
C ASN A 57 -2.14 -10.05 -20.38
N ARG A 58 -2.74 -10.68 -19.37
CA ARG A 58 -3.77 -11.71 -19.56
C ARG A 58 -5.17 -11.24 -19.23
N ASP A 59 -5.31 -10.44 -18.19
CA ASP A 59 -6.62 -10.05 -17.66
C ASP A 59 -7.01 -8.63 -18.11
N ASN A 60 -6.21 -7.97 -18.98
CA ASN A 60 -6.40 -6.61 -19.46
C ASN A 60 -6.62 -5.61 -18.30
N ALA A 61 -5.88 -5.78 -17.20
CA ALA A 61 -6.02 -4.96 -16.03
C ALA A 61 -5.68 -3.49 -16.33
N LEU A 62 -6.52 -2.58 -15.85
CA LEU A 62 -6.22 -1.16 -15.87
C LEU A 62 -5.10 -0.86 -14.87
N ILE A 63 -4.02 -0.27 -15.34
CA ILE A 63 -2.95 0.23 -14.49
C ILE A 63 -3.28 1.68 -14.13
N LEU A 64 -3.55 1.93 -12.86
CA LEU A 64 -3.86 3.25 -12.34
C LEU A 64 -2.66 3.80 -11.58
N ASP A 65 -1.89 4.68 -12.22
CA ASP A 65 -0.75 5.35 -11.59
C ASP A 65 -1.22 6.64 -10.90
N ILE A 66 -1.12 6.66 -9.57
CA ILE A 66 -1.58 7.77 -8.73
C ILE A 66 -0.47 8.76 -8.34
N ARG A 67 0.72 8.62 -8.94
CA ARG A 67 1.82 9.57 -8.74
C ARG A 67 1.55 10.88 -9.48
N GLU A 68 2.24 11.92 -9.04
CA GLU A 68 2.17 13.21 -9.71
C GLU A 68 2.65 13.11 -11.17
N GLN A 69 2.07 13.95 -12.05
CA GLN A 69 2.33 13.92 -13.49
C GLN A 69 3.81 14.05 -13.84
N LYS A 70 4.58 14.78 -13.03
CA LYS A 70 6.04 14.90 -13.23
C LYS A 70 6.76 13.56 -13.02
N GLU A 71 6.40 12.80 -12.00
CA GLU A 71 6.98 11.48 -11.73
C GLU A 71 6.53 10.45 -12.78
N PHE A 72 5.28 10.50 -13.17
CA PHE A 72 4.73 9.68 -14.26
C PHE A 72 5.50 9.88 -15.57
N ALA A 73 5.75 11.13 -15.95
CA ALA A 73 6.46 11.47 -17.18
C ALA A 73 7.93 11.02 -17.19
N GLN A 74 8.56 10.88 -16.02
CA GLN A 74 9.94 10.39 -15.89
C GLN A 74 10.05 8.87 -16.15
N GLY A 75 8.98 8.13 -15.90
CA GLY A 75 8.90 6.70 -16.14
C GLY A 75 7.66 6.07 -15.50
N HIS A 76 6.87 5.34 -16.30
CA HIS A 76 5.65 4.66 -15.88
C HIS A 76 5.50 3.31 -16.57
N ILE A 77 4.62 2.46 -16.08
CA ILE A 77 4.29 1.18 -16.70
C ILE A 77 3.54 1.45 -18.02
N ALA A 78 3.91 0.77 -19.09
CA ALA A 78 3.27 0.94 -20.40
C ALA A 78 1.75 0.72 -20.33
N GLY A 79 0.97 1.66 -20.87
CA GLY A 79 -0.49 1.61 -20.83
C GLY A 79 -1.12 2.10 -19.52
N ALA A 80 -0.31 2.62 -18.59
CA ALA A 80 -0.84 3.16 -17.35
C ALA A 80 -1.63 4.45 -17.57
N TYR A 81 -2.78 4.54 -16.91
CA TYR A 81 -3.57 5.76 -16.80
C TYR A 81 -3.12 6.56 -15.58
N ASN A 82 -2.69 7.79 -15.79
CA ASN A 82 -2.25 8.65 -14.70
C ASN A 82 -3.42 9.45 -14.13
N LEU A 83 -3.71 9.23 -12.87
CA LEU A 83 -4.66 10.03 -12.09
C LEU A 83 -4.04 10.34 -10.73
N PRO A 84 -3.35 11.48 -10.60
CA PRO A 84 -2.68 11.86 -9.35
C PRO A 84 -3.61 11.84 -8.15
N ALA A 85 -3.10 11.35 -7.00
CA ALA A 85 -3.85 11.28 -5.76
C ALA A 85 -4.38 12.66 -5.33
N SER A 86 -3.67 13.74 -5.66
CA SER A 86 -4.05 15.13 -5.37
C SER A 86 -5.35 15.59 -6.03
N VAL A 87 -5.70 15.00 -7.16
CA VAL A 87 -6.93 15.34 -7.92
C VAL A 87 -7.90 14.17 -8.05
N PHE A 88 -7.58 13.04 -7.39
CA PHE A 88 -8.30 11.78 -7.53
C PHE A 88 -9.80 11.93 -7.26
N ASP A 89 -10.18 12.53 -6.14
CA ASP A 89 -11.59 12.65 -5.73
C ASP A 89 -12.44 13.45 -6.72
N LYS A 90 -11.81 14.41 -7.42
CA LYS A 90 -12.48 15.25 -8.42
C LYS A 90 -12.70 14.53 -9.75
N LYS A 91 -11.83 13.58 -10.08
CA LYS A 91 -11.78 12.92 -11.39
C LYS A 91 -12.09 11.43 -11.37
N VAL A 92 -12.28 10.84 -10.21
CA VAL A 92 -12.52 9.40 -10.07
C VAL A 92 -13.73 8.90 -10.88
N ALA A 93 -14.70 9.76 -11.17
CA ALA A 93 -15.84 9.42 -12.02
C ALA A 93 -15.44 9.01 -13.46
N GLU A 94 -14.29 9.50 -13.96
CA GLU A 94 -13.76 9.11 -15.27
C GLU A 94 -13.43 7.61 -15.34
N LEU A 95 -13.20 6.97 -14.19
CA LEU A 95 -12.90 5.54 -14.07
C LEU A 95 -14.14 4.65 -13.99
N ASP A 96 -15.34 5.20 -13.86
CA ASP A 96 -16.57 4.42 -13.59
C ASP A 96 -16.88 3.38 -14.70
N ARG A 97 -16.41 3.61 -15.93
CA ARG A 97 -16.48 2.64 -17.04
C ARG A 97 -15.65 1.36 -16.82
N HIS A 98 -14.72 1.38 -15.85
CA HIS A 98 -13.80 0.27 -15.56
C HIS A 98 -14.17 -0.49 -14.28
N LYS A 99 -15.39 -0.37 -13.74
CA LYS A 99 -15.79 -1.00 -12.47
C LYS A 99 -15.64 -2.52 -12.45
N THR A 100 -15.87 -3.16 -13.58
CA THR A 100 -15.73 -4.61 -13.74
C THR A 100 -14.34 -5.06 -14.22
N THR A 101 -13.50 -4.10 -14.65
CA THR A 101 -12.14 -4.37 -15.09
C THR A 101 -11.23 -4.53 -13.86
N PRO A 102 -10.30 -5.50 -13.83
CA PRO A 102 -9.28 -5.55 -12.80
C PRO A 102 -8.45 -4.26 -12.79
N VAL A 103 -8.21 -3.67 -11.62
CA VAL A 103 -7.43 -2.43 -11.47
C VAL A 103 -6.20 -2.69 -10.62
N VAL A 104 -5.03 -2.36 -11.15
CA VAL A 104 -3.75 -2.39 -10.44
C VAL A 104 -3.38 -0.95 -10.08
N VAL A 105 -3.50 -0.60 -8.80
CA VAL A 105 -3.14 0.74 -8.32
C VAL A 105 -1.65 0.81 -8.05
N VAL A 106 -0.99 1.77 -8.67
CA VAL A 106 0.45 1.98 -8.59
C VAL A 106 0.75 3.35 -7.98
N CYS A 107 1.58 3.37 -6.96
CA CYS A 107 2.15 4.60 -6.39
C CYS A 107 3.68 4.48 -6.32
N LYS A 108 4.35 5.41 -5.69
CA LYS A 108 5.82 5.41 -5.62
C LYS A 108 6.38 4.18 -4.88
N MET A 109 5.91 3.92 -3.66
CA MET A 109 6.44 2.89 -2.75
C MET A 109 5.37 1.89 -2.24
N GLY A 110 4.17 1.86 -2.82
CA GLY A 110 3.10 0.95 -2.42
C GLY A 110 2.23 1.42 -1.23
N THR A 111 2.59 2.49 -0.53
CA THR A 111 1.92 2.94 0.71
C THR A 111 0.63 3.72 0.45
N SER A 112 0.66 4.71 -0.44
CA SER A 112 -0.49 5.60 -0.74
C SER A 112 -1.61 4.92 -1.55
N ALA A 113 -1.32 3.80 -2.21
CA ALA A 113 -2.28 3.07 -3.02
C ALA A 113 -3.47 2.50 -2.21
N GLY A 114 -3.29 2.30 -0.90
CA GLY A 114 -4.31 1.70 -0.04
C GLY A 114 -5.57 2.58 0.14
N SER A 115 -5.40 3.88 0.31
CA SER A 115 -6.52 4.82 0.44
C SER A 115 -7.33 4.90 -0.86
N ILE A 116 -6.65 4.95 -1.99
CA ILE A 116 -7.27 4.99 -3.32
C ILE A 116 -8.02 3.68 -3.60
N ALA A 117 -7.40 2.53 -3.33
CA ALA A 117 -8.06 1.23 -3.47
C ALA A 117 -9.35 1.13 -2.63
N LYS A 118 -9.33 1.66 -1.41
CA LYS A 118 -10.51 1.73 -0.54
C LYS A 118 -11.62 2.62 -1.13
N THR A 119 -11.27 3.76 -1.67
CA THR A 119 -12.23 4.67 -2.33
C THR A 119 -12.84 4.02 -3.56
N LEU A 120 -12.03 3.39 -4.42
CA LEU A 120 -12.52 2.65 -5.59
C LEU A 120 -13.47 1.52 -5.18
N LYS A 121 -13.13 0.75 -4.13
CA LYS A 121 -14.00 -0.32 -3.61
C LYS A 121 -15.35 0.20 -3.15
N LYS A 122 -15.38 1.35 -2.46
CA LYS A 122 -16.64 2.02 -2.03
C LYS A 122 -17.47 2.48 -3.22
N ARG A 123 -16.86 2.78 -4.36
CA ARG A 123 -17.53 3.16 -5.60
C ARG A 123 -18.00 1.98 -6.45
N GLY A 124 -17.81 0.74 -5.98
CA GLY A 124 -18.30 -0.46 -6.64
C GLY A 124 -17.31 -1.10 -7.63
N PHE A 125 -16.02 -0.78 -7.55
CA PHE A 125 -15.01 -1.53 -8.30
C PHE A 125 -14.81 -2.91 -7.65
N GLU A 126 -14.85 -3.97 -8.47
CA GLU A 126 -14.87 -5.36 -7.98
C GLU A 126 -13.46 -5.89 -7.68
N ASN A 127 -12.55 -5.73 -8.63
CA ASN A 127 -11.22 -6.33 -8.60
C ASN A 127 -10.13 -5.27 -8.51
N ILE A 128 -9.76 -4.88 -7.29
CA ILE A 128 -8.73 -3.88 -7.05
C ILE A 128 -7.57 -4.52 -6.32
N VAL A 129 -6.37 -4.34 -6.86
CA VAL A 129 -5.12 -4.74 -6.21
C VAL A 129 -4.14 -3.57 -6.21
N ARG A 130 -3.15 -3.63 -5.33
CA ARG A 130 -2.07 -2.65 -5.23
C ARG A 130 -0.76 -3.30 -5.65
N LEU A 131 0.08 -2.59 -6.36
CA LEU A 131 1.44 -3.04 -6.64
C LEU A 131 2.28 -2.93 -5.35
N ALA A 132 2.76 -4.05 -4.84
CA ALA A 132 3.70 -4.09 -3.71
C ALA A 132 4.97 -3.32 -4.08
N GLY A 133 5.47 -2.47 -3.17
CA GLY A 133 6.64 -1.63 -3.43
C GLY A 133 6.46 -0.55 -4.51
N GLY A 134 5.30 -0.52 -5.20
CA GLY A 134 4.97 0.49 -6.22
C GLY A 134 5.98 0.54 -7.37
N MET A 135 6.17 1.73 -7.94
CA MET A 135 7.13 1.93 -9.04
C MET A 135 8.58 1.67 -8.64
N SER A 136 8.92 1.84 -7.36
CA SER A 136 10.28 1.54 -6.87
C SER A 136 10.61 0.06 -7.06
N GLU A 137 9.70 -0.83 -6.71
CA GLU A 137 9.89 -2.28 -6.89
C GLU A 137 9.84 -2.67 -8.37
N TRP A 138 8.96 -2.06 -9.17
CA TRP A 138 8.88 -2.28 -10.62
C TRP A 138 10.21 -1.99 -11.30
N THR A 139 10.83 -0.85 -10.98
CA THR A 139 12.12 -0.44 -11.54
C THR A 139 13.28 -1.27 -10.99
N ALA A 140 13.27 -1.64 -9.70
CA ALA A 140 14.26 -2.53 -9.10
C ALA A 140 14.28 -3.93 -9.77
N ALA A 141 13.09 -4.41 -10.17
CA ALA A 141 12.93 -5.65 -10.94
C ALA A 141 13.35 -5.49 -12.43
N SER A 142 13.87 -4.32 -12.83
CA SER A 142 14.29 -4.02 -14.22
C SER A 142 13.19 -4.21 -15.27
N LEU A 143 11.92 -4.05 -14.85
CA LEU A 143 10.77 -4.17 -15.74
C LEU A 143 10.64 -2.93 -16.64
N PRO A 144 10.09 -3.08 -17.86
CA PRO A 144 10.05 -2.00 -18.84
C PRO A 144 9.19 -0.83 -18.37
N THR A 145 9.67 0.38 -18.63
CA THR A 145 8.96 1.62 -18.38
C THR A 145 8.92 2.49 -19.64
N LYS A 146 7.87 3.26 -19.81
CA LYS A 146 7.75 4.32 -20.82
C LYS A 146 7.95 5.68 -20.19
N LYS A 147 8.48 6.62 -20.97
CA LYS A 147 8.60 8.04 -20.59
C LYS A 147 7.61 8.87 -21.38
N GLY A 148 7.24 10.03 -20.85
CA GLY A 148 6.33 10.95 -21.49
C GLY A 148 4.98 11.08 -20.81
N LYS A 149 4.05 11.81 -21.43
CA LYS A 149 2.69 11.96 -20.92
C LYS A 149 1.87 10.70 -21.22
N SER A 150 0.83 10.46 -20.42
CA SER A 150 -0.23 9.51 -20.74
C SER A 150 -0.84 9.84 -22.11
N SER A 151 -1.01 8.85 -22.94
CA SER A 151 -1.77 8.95 -24.20
C SER A 151 -3.25 9.01 -23.87
#